data_54a9f21cb99bf6f57d1ec9bf2cc70483
#
_entry.id   54a9f21cb99bf6f57d1ec9bf2cc70483
#
_cell.length_a   1.000
_cell.length_b   1.000
_cell.length_c   1.000
_cell.angle_alpha   90.00
_cell.angle_beta   90.00
_cell.angle_gamma   90.00
#
_symmetry.space_group_name_H-M   'P 1'
#
loop_
_entity.id
_entity.type
_entity.pdbx_description
1 polymer ?
#
loop_
_entity_poly.entity_id
_entity_poly.type
_entity_poly.pdbx_seq_one_letter_code
_entity_poly.pdbx_strand_id
1 'polypeptide(L)'
;MSETERVPSPKVVTESQWQGPRNTLLEQEKELTRQMDRVNAARRRLPMVKLEKTYSFEGPDGKTTLLDLFEGRRQLIVYHFMFEPAWEKGCPGCTGYVNALGDLSMLGQRNTNFVLISRAPLAKLEGYRKQKGWQRPWFSSFGSDFNYDFNATNDKGEAHGLSVFFRIGDDVYHTYSTYRRGTESLTDAYALLDRTPYGRQEDFEDSPPGWPQKPTYG
;
A
#
# COMPACT_ATOMS: atom_id res chain seq x y z
N MET A 1 -16.63 -12.45 -42.63
CA MET A 1 -15.51 -11.57 -42.22
C MET A 1 -15.81 -11.14 -40.80
N SER A 2 -15.14 -11.71 -39.84
CA SER A 2 -15.31 -11.36 -38.43
C SER A 2 -14.95 -9.89 -38.27
N GLU A 3 -15.87 -9.07 -37.75
CA GLU A 3 -15.55 -7.77 -37.18
C GLU A 3 -14.54 -8.02 -36.05
N THR A 4 -13.27 -7.83 -36.36
CA THR A 4 -12.28 -7.63 -35.33
C THR A 4 -12.75 -6.43 -34.54
N GLU A 5 -13.24 -6.65 -33.32
CA GLU A 5 -13.55 -5.58 -32.37
C GLU A 5 -12.39 -4.59 -32.39
N ARG A 6 -12.69 -3.38 -32.83
CA ARG A 6 -11.68 -2.33 -32.98
C ARG A 6 -11.29 -1.91 -31.59
N VAL A 7 -10.17 -2.44 -31.09
CA VAL A 7 -9.65 -2.08 -29.78
C VAL A 7 -9.51 -0.56 -29.71
N PRO A 8 -10.11 0.12 -28.77
CA PRO A 8 -9.96 1.56 -28.60
C PRO A 8 -8.49 1.94 -28.52
N SER A 9 -8.11 3.04 -29.17
CA SER A 9 -6.73 3.49 -29.19
C SER A 9 -6.64 5.02 -29.17
N PRO A 10 -5.56 5.60 -28.64
CA PRO A 10 -5.30 7.03 -28.77
C PRO A 10 -5.29 7.47 -30.24
N LYS A 11 -5.59 8.76 -30.46
CA LYS A 11 -5.49 9.34 -31.80
C LYS A 11 -4.06 9.27 -32.33
N VAL A 12 -3.89 8.75 -33.53
CA VAL A 12 -2.61 8.75 -34.25
C VAL A 12 -2.39 10.12 -34.87
N VAL A 13 -1.27 10.73 -34.59
CA VAL A 13 -0.86 12.05 -35.11
C VAL A 13 0.61 12.04 -35.51
N THR A 14 1.08 13.10 -36.18
CA THR A 14 2.52 13.27 -36.42
C THR A 14 3.26 13.67 -35.14
N GLU A 15 4.58 13.47 -35.11
CA GLU A 15 5.39 13.86 -33.96
C GLU A 15 5.28 15.36 -33.65
N SER A 16 5.26 16.22 -34.67
CA SER A 16 5.10 17.66 -34.49
C SER A 16 3.75 18.07 -33.88
N GLN A 17 2.70 17.32 -34.20
CA GLN A 17 1.37 17.51 -33.58
C GLN A 17 1.31 16.95 -32.16
N TRP A 18 2.08 15.92 -31.83
CA TRP A 18 2.17 15.31 -30.52
C TRP A 18 2.96 16.17 -29.53
N GLN A 19 4.02 16.83 -29.99
CA GLN A 19 4.96 17.57 -29.15
C GLN A 19 4.30 18.67 -28.30
N GLY A 20 3.33 19.39 -28.84
CA GLY A 20 2.63 20.46 -28.13
C GLY A 20 1.86 19.94 -26.91
N PRO A 21 0.89 19.03 -27.10
CA PRO A 21 0.18 18.38 -25.98
C PRO A 21 1.12 17.70 -24.98
N ARG A 22 2.19 17.04 -25.45
CA ARG A 22 3.18 16.41 -24.56
C ARG A 22 3.90 17.44 -23.67
N ASN A 23 4.28 18.58 -24.21
CA ASN A 23 4.92 19.63 -23.43
C ASN A 23 3.96 20.22 -22.36
N THR A 24 2.69 20.40 -22.71
CA THR A 24 1.67 20.83 -21.75
C THR A 24 1.53 19.83 -20.59
N LEU A 25 1.45 18.53 -20.89
CA LEU A 25 1.41 17.47 -19.87
C LEU A 25 2.68 17.49 -19.02
N LEU A 26 3.86 17.66 -19.65
CA LEU A 26 5.15 17.71 -18.92
C LEU A 26 5.19 18.81 -17.85
N GLU A 27 4.61 19.99 -18.15
CA GLU A 27 4.57 21.06 -17.14
C GLU A 27 3.66 20.68 -15.95
N GLN A 28 2.55 20.00 -16.21
CA GLN A 28 1.68 19.46 -15.15
C GLN A 28 2.41 18.40 -14.31
N GLU A 29 3.13 17.48 -14.95
CA GLU A 29 3.95 16.45 -14.27
C GLU A 29 5.03 17.07 -13.38
N LYS A 30 5.71 18.12 -13.85
CA LYS A 30 6.69 18.87 -13.06
C LYS A 30 6.05 19.54 -11.83
N GLU A 31 4.87 20.14 -12.00
CA GLU A 31 4.18 20.77 -10.86
C GLU A 31 3.70 19.73 -9.86
N LEU A 32 3.18 18.58 -10.31
CA LEU A 32 2.86 17.45 -9.44
C LEU A 32 4.09 17.00 -8.63
N THR A 33 5.24 16.88 -9.27
CA THR A 33 6.50 16.54 -8.58
C THR A 33 6.84 17.54 -7.47
N ARG A 34 6.77 18.84 -7.77
CA ARG A 34 7.00 19.90 -6.76
C ARG A 34 5.98 19.82 -5.62
N GLN A 35 4.72 19.53 -5.94
CA GLN A 35 3.69 19.35 -4.93
C GLN A 35 3.97 18.13 -4.04
N MET A 36 4.37 17.00 -4.62
CA MET A 36 4.81 15.81 -3.88
C MET A 36 5.95 16.14 -2.91
N ASP A 37 6.96 16.91 -3.34
CA ASP A 37 8.06 17.35 -2.50
C ASP A 37 7.58 18.18 -1.31
N ARG A 38 6.65 19.12 -1.53
CA ARG A 38 6.03 19.93 -0.47
C ARG A 38 5.27 19.07 0.54
N VAL A 39 4.46 18.12 0.05
CA VAL A 39 3.69 17.20 0.91
C VAL A 39 4.63 16.30 1.71
N ASN A 40 5.68 15.76 1.08
CA ASN A 40 6.68 14.95 1.76
C ASN A 40 7.44 15.75 2.83
N ALA A 41 7.75 17.01 2.55
CA ALA A 41 8.37 17.91 3.52
C ALA A 41 7.42 18.21 4.70
N ALA A 42 6.14 18.41 4.44
CA ALA A 42 5.12 18.58 5.48
C ALA A 42 4.98 17.32 6.34
N ARG A 43 4.92 16.12 5.71
CA ARG A 43 4.83 14.84 6.43
C ARG A 43 6.01 14.63 7.38
N ARG A 44 7.23 14.99 6.99
CA ARG A 44 8.42 14.94 7.87
C ARG A 44 8.37 15.89 9.06
N ARG A 45 7.45 16.87 9.05
CA ARG A 45 7.25 17.84 10.13
C ARG A 45 6.04 17.56 11.00
N LEU A 46 5.28 16.49 10.70
CA LEU A 46 4.19 16.09 11.56
C LEU A 46 4.73 15.79 12.97
N PRO A 47 4.04 16.25 14.02
CA PRO A 47 4.31 15.79 15.36
C PRO A 47 3.98 14.31 15.48
N MET A 48 4.57 13.62 16.43
CA MET A 48 4.32 12.21 16.71
C MET A 48 3.60 12.03 18.05
N VAL A 49 2.82 10.94 18.14
CA VAL A 49 2.06 10.59 19.35
C VAL A 49 2.73 9.42 20.04
N LYS A 50 3.10 9.57 21.31
CA LYS A 50 3.61 8.46 22.13
C LYS A 50 2.52 7.42 22.32
N LEU A 51 2.85 6.15 22.14
CA LEU A 51 1.94 5.05 22.42
C LEU A 51 2.05 4.67 23.90
N GLU A 52 0.93 4.71 24.59
CA GLU A 52 0.86 4.31 26.01
C GLU A 52 0.55 2.81 26.17
N LYS A 53 -0.02 2.19 25.12
CA LYS A 53 -0.33 0.76 25.08
C LYS A 53 0.84 -0.04 24.52
N THR A 54 1.07 -1.21 25.10
CA THR A 54 1.91 -2.24 24.51
C THR A 54 1.04 -3.18 23.68
N TYR A 55 1.36 -3.33 22.39
CA TYR A 55 0.69 -4.27 21.51
C TYR A 55 1.51 -5.53 21.34
N SER A 56 0.83 -6.68 21.42
CA SER A 56 1.43 -8.00 21.21
C SER A 56 0.85 -8.65 19.97
N PHE A 57 1.69 -9.40 19.28
CA PHE A 57 1.39 -10.12 18.06
C PHE A 57 1.88 -11.56 18.15
N GLU A 58 1.34 -12.43 17.31
CA GLU A 58 1.92 -13.75 17.06
C GLU A 58 2.67 -13.71 15.73
N GLY A 59 3.92 -14.13 15.75
CA GLY A 59 4.79 -14.22 14.58
C GLY A 59 5.39 -15.62 14.43
N PRO A 60 6.14 -15.87 13.34
CA PRO A 60 6.75 -17.18 13.08
C PRO A 60 7.59 -17.73 14.24
N ASP A 61 8.24 -16.83 14.97
CA ASP A 61 9.11 -17.18 16.11
C ASP A 61 8.40 -17.09 17.48
N GLY A 62 7.07 -16.94 17.49
CA GLY A 62 6.26 -16.84 18.70
C GLY A 62 5.73 -15.44 18.96
N LYS A 63 5.41 -15.15 20.23
CA LYS A 63 4.89 -13.85 20.65
C LYS A 63 5.96 -12.76 20.52
N THR A 64 5.55 -11.60 20.01
CA THR A 64 6.40 -10.44 19.80
C THR A 64 5.62 -9.16 20.12
N THR A 65 6.30 -8.07 20.39
CA THR A 65 5.69 -6.75 20.65
C THR A 65 5.88 -5.80 19.46
N LEU A 66 5.13 -4.69 19.45
CA LEU A 66 5.33 -3.65 18.44
C LEU A 66 6.78 -3.12 18.44
N LEU A 67 7.42 -3.03 19.61
CA LEU A 67 8.82 -2.61 19.75
C LEU A 67 9.77 -3.63 19.08
N ASP A 68 9.54 -4.93 19.26
CA ASP A 68 10.36 -5.98 18.67
C ASP A 68 10.31 -5.96 17.14
N LEU A 69 9.16 -5.58 16.55
CA LEU A 69 8.99 -5.49 15.09
C LEU A 69 9.90 -4.44 14.42
N PHE A 70 10.49 -3.54 15.17
CA PHE A 70 11.52 -2.63 14.65
C PHE A 70 12.83 -3.35 14.32
N GLU A 71 13.08 -4.53 14.88
CA GLU A 71 14.34 -5.30 14.69
C GLU A 71 15.58 -4.41 14.90
N GLY A 72 15.57 -3.60 15.94
CA GLY A 72 16.65 -2.67 16.26
C GLY A 72 16.69 -1.38 15.42
N ARG A 73 15.88 -1.27 14.37
CA ARG A 73 15.77 -0.07 13.52
C ARG A 73 14.98 1.04 14.22
N ARG A 74 15.11 2.27 13.72
CA ARG A 74 14.39 3.44 14.28
C ARG A 74 12.99 3.64 13.75
N GLN A 75 12.70 3.10 12.56
CA GLN A 75 11.43 3.31 11.87
C GLN A 75 10.80 1.96 11.54
N LEU A 76 9.48 1.89 11.66
CA LEU A 76 8.71 0.74 11.30
C LEU A 76 7.54 1.15 10.42
N ILE A 77 7.38 0.49 9.30
CA ILE A 77 6.21 0.58 8.44
C ILE A 77 5.40 -0.69 8.63
N VAL A 78 4.13 -0.52 9.00
CA VAL A 78 3.15 -1.60 9.12
C VAL A 78 2.14 -1.46 7.99
N TYR A 79 2.02 -2.47 7.14
CA TYR A 79 0.89 -2.57 6.22
C TYR A 79 -0.22 -3.40 6.87
N HIS A 80 -1.38 -2.78 7.05
CA HIS A 80 -2.58 -3.43 7.55
C HIS A 80 -3.23 -4.21 6.40
N PHE A 81 -2.92 -5.48 6.32
CA PHE A 81 -3.46 -6.37 5.30
C PHE A 81 -4.81 -6.92 5.77
N MET A 82 -5.86 -6.71 5.01
CA MET A 82 -7.22 -7.17 5.34
C MET A 82 -7.31 -8.69 5.28
N PHE A 83 -7.36 -9.32 6.43
CA PHE A 83 -7.62 -10.74 6.57
C PHE A 83 -8.34 -10.96 7.91
N GLU A 84 -9.66 -10.96 7.84
CA GLU A 84 -10.51 -11.20 9.00
C GLU A 84 -10.41 -12.66 9.47
N PRO A 85 -10.55 -12.93 10.79
CA PRO A 85 -10.51 -14.31 11.31
C PRO A 85 -11.49 -15.28 10.65
N ALA A 86 -12.67 -14.80 10.24
CA ALA A 86 -13.69 -15.62 9.57
C ALA A 86 -13.41 -15.89 8.08
N TRP A 87 -12.55 -15.12 7.42
CA TRP A 87 -12.31 -15.27 5.98
C TRP A 87 -11.45 -16.50 5.68
N GLU A 88 -11.74 -17.16 4.55
CA GLU A 88 -10.95 -18.28 4.05
C GLU A 88 -9.69 -17.83 3.28
N LYS A 89 -9.71 -16.62 2.73
CA LYS A 89 -8.61 -16.04 1.93
C LYS A 89 -8.41 -14.58 2.30
N GLY A 90 -7.17 -14.13 2.17
CA GLY A 90 -6.85 -12.72 2.32
C GLY A 90 -7.47 -11.86 1.20
N CYS A 91 -7.66 -10.58 1.46
CA CYS A 91 -8.21 -9.63 0.50
C CYS A 91 -7.45 -9.65 -0.84
N PRO A 92 -8.15 -9.74 -2.00
CA PRO A 92 -7.52 -9.74 -3.31
C PRO A 92 -6.71 -8.46 -3.60
N GLY A 93 -7.23 -7.29 -3.24
CA GLY A 93 -6.55 -6.00 -3.41
C GLY A 93 -5.27 -5.91 -2.59
N CYS A 94 -5.32 -6.29 -1.30
CA CYS A 94 -4.11 -6.37 -0.46
C CYS A 94 -3.09 -7.39 -1.01
N THR A 95 -3.58 -8.50 -1.58
CA THR A 95 -2.71 -9.48 -2.24
C THR A 95 -2.01 -8.87 -3.46
N GLY A 96 -2.75 -8.14 -4.28
CA GLY A 96 -2.19 -7.39 -5.42
C GLY A 96 -1.15 -6.38 -4.97
N TYR A 97 -1.44 -5.62 -3.89
CA TYR A 97 -0.50 -4.67 -3.30
C TYR A 97 0.81 -5.35 -2.89
N VAL A 98 0.75 -6.43 -2.12
CA VAL A 98 1.96 -7.14 -1.66
C VAL A 98 2.74 -7.76 -2.82
N ASN A 99 2.04 -8.29 -3.84
CA ASN A 99 2.69 -8.80 -5.05
C ASN A 99 3.40 -7.72 -5.87
N ALA A 100 2.90 -6.49 -5.82
CA ALA A 100 3.47 -5.34 -6.53
C ALA A 100 4.61 -4.65 -5.76
N LEU A 101 4.88 -5.02 -4.51
CA LEU A 101 6.03 -4.54 -3.76
C LEU A 101 7.31 -5.17 -4.33
N GLY A 102 8.20 -4.33 -4.84
CA GLY A 102 9.51 -4.73 -5.32
C GLY A 102 10.51 -5.05 -4.19
N ASP A 103 11.80 -4.86 -4.48
CA ASP A 103 12.85 -4.99 -3.48
C ASP A 103 12.79 -3.84 -2.48
N LEU A 104 12.60 -4.16 -1.20
CA LEU A 104 12.56 -3.21 -0.09
C LEU A 104 13.88 -3.09 0.67
N SER A 105 14.98 -3.64 0.17
CA SER A 105 16.30 -3.63 0.84
C SER A 105 16.77 -2.21 1.19
N MET A 106 16.41 -1.22 0.37
CA MET A 106 16.69 0.19 0.63
C MET A 106 16.09 0.69 1.95
N LEU A 107 14.95 0.17 2.40
CA LEU A 107 14.35 0.54 3.68
C LEU A 107 15.29 0.20 4.84
N GLY A 108 15.88 -1.01 4.84
CA GLY A 108 16.87 -1.43 5.83
C GLY A 108 18.09 -0.50 5.86
N GLN A 109 18.59 -0.10 4.70
CA GLN A 109 19.70 0.88 4.58
C GLN A 109 19.33 2.27 5.12
N ARG A 110 18.03 2.58 5.25
CA ARG A 110 17.48 3.82 5.81
C ARG A 110 16.90 3.62 7.21
N ASN A 111 17.36 2.59 7.94
CA ASN A 111 17.00 2.32 9.31
C ASN A 111 15.46 2.14 9.51
N THR A 112 14.83 1.47 8.53
CA THR A 112 13.38 1.26 8.46
C THR A 112 13.09 -0.21 8.27
N ASN A 113 12.16 -0.78 9.05
CA ASN A 113 11.59 -2.10 8.84
C ASN A 113 10.21 -2.01 8.18
N PHE A 114 9.78 -3.08 7.52
CA PHE A 114 8.47 -3.20 6.91
C PHE A 114 7.88 -4.57 7.23
N VAL A 115 6.67 -4.57 7.80
CA VAL A 115 5.96 -5.79 8.17
C VAL A 115 4.50 -5.76 7.71
N LEU A 116 3.92 -6.95 7.55
CA LEU A 116 2.48 -7.12 7.35
C LEU A 116 1.83 -7.48 8.68
N ILE A 117 0.67 -6.90 8.97
CA ILE A 117 -0.15 -7.27 10.14
C ILE A 117 -1.59 -7.50 9.68
N SER A 118 -2.23 -8.55 10.24
CA SER A 118 -3.65 -8.89 10.01
C SER A 118 -4.28 -9.49 11.25
N ARG A 119 -5.61 -9.42 11.34
CA ARG A 119 -6.35 -10.03 12.47
C ARG A 119 -6.58 -11.54 12.36
N ALA A 120 -6.40 -12.16 11.20
CA ALA A 120 -6.53 -13.61 11.09
C ALA A 120 -5.51 -14.32 12.01
N PRO A 121 -5.84 -15.49 12.58
CA PRO A 121 -4.90 -16.30 13.36
C PRO A 121 -3.64 -16.63 12.56
N LEU A 122 -2.47 -16.70 13.22
CA LEU A 122 -1.18 -16.92 12.59
C LEU A 122 -1.16 -18.10 11.62
N ALA A 123 -1.78 -19.23 11.98
CA ALA A 123 -1.83 -20.41 11.13
C ALA A 123 -2.46 -20.13 9.75
N LYS A 124 -3.50 -19.27 9.68
CA LYS A 124 -4.11 -18.84 8.41
C LYS A 124 -3.15 -17.95 7.62
N LEU A 125 -2.49 -17.01 8.28
CA LEU A 125 -1.51 -16.11 7.65
C LEU A 125 -0.35 -16.90 7.04
N GLU A 126 0.23 -17.83 7.78
CA GLU A 126 1.34 -18.68 7.33
C GLU A 126 0.93 -19.58 6.16
N GLY A 127 -0.26 -20.19 6.21
CA GLY A 127 -0.80 -20.96 5.10
C GLY A 127 -0.92 -20.13 3.81
N TYR A 128 -1.48 -18.93 3.93
CA TYR A 128 -1.65 -18.03 2.80
C TYR A 128 -0.31 -17.47 2.28
N ARG A 129 0.59 -17.06 3.17
CA ARG A 129 1.95 -16.61 2.87
C ARG A 129 2.71 -17.67 2.06
N LYS A 130 2.67 -18.92 2.51
CA LYS A 130 3.29 -20.05 1.82
C LYS A 130 2.68 -20.29 0.44
N GLN A 131 1.36 -20.24 0.32
CA GLN A 131 0.65 -20.38 -0.96
C GLN A 131 1.07 -19.30 -1.97
N LYS A 132 1.33 -18.06 -1.51
CA LYS A 132 1.75 -16.94 -2.34
C LYS A 132 3.27 -16.87 -2.58
N GLY A 133 4.06 -17.71 -1.93
CA GLY A 133 5.52 -17.69 -2.04
C GLY A 133 6.18 -16.46 -1.40
N TRP A 134 5.48 -15.78 -0.50
CA TRP A 134 6.01 -14.57 0.13
C TRP A 134 7.03 -14.89 1.22
N GLN A 135 8.15 -14.15 1.21
CA GLN A 135 9.20 -14.25 2.22
C GLN A 135 9.06 -13.21 3.34
N ARG A 136 8.21 -12.20 3.14
CA ARG A 136 8.03 -11.09 4.09
C ARG A 136 7.42 -11.58 5.39
N PRO A 137 7.88 -11.07 6.54
CA PRO A 137 7.29 -11.41 7.84
C PRO A 137 5.84 -10.87 7.91
N TRP A 138 4.95 -11.73 8.41
CA TRP A 138 3.54 -11.42 8.58
C TRP A 138 3.09 -11.82 9.97
N PHE A 139 2.56 -10.87 10.73
CA PHE A 139 2.21 -11.03 12.12
C PHE A 139 0.70 -11.00 12.33
N SER A 140 0.23 -11.81 13.25
CA SER A 140 -1.18 -11.85 13.65
C SER A 140 -1.42 -10.92 14.83
N SER A 141 -2.37 -10.00 14.68
CA SER A 141 -2.94 -9.19 15.76
C SER A 141 -4.22 -9.81 16.34
N PHE A 142 -4.43 -11.13 16.14
CA PHE A 142 -5.60 -11.82 16.68
C PHE A 142 -5.68 -11.67 18.19
N GLY A 143 -6.83 -11.18 18.68
CA GLY A 143 -7.02 -10.92 20.11
C GLY A 143 -6.36 -9.64 20.65
N SER A 144 -5.80 -8.80 19.76
CA SER A 144 -5.22 -7.50 20.10
C SER A 144 -6.13 -6.35 19.65
N ASP A 145 -6.10 -5.22 20.36
CA ASP A 145 -6.80 -3.99 19.97
C ASP A 145 -6.10 -3.24 18.82
N PHE A 146 -4.93 -3.68 18.38
CA PHE A 146 -4.07 -2.94 17.45
C PHE A 146 -4.80 -2.47 16.18
N ASN A 147 -5.53 -3.37 15.51
CA ASN A 147 -6.22 -2.99 14.28
C ASN A 147 -7.34 -1.97 14.52
N TYR A 148 -8.01 -2.03 15.68
CA TYR A 148 -9.06 -1.09 16.05
C TYR A 148 -8.47 0.29 16.40
N ASP A 149 -7.42 0.33 17.20
CA ASP A 149 -6.75 1.56 17.62
C ASP A 149 -6.14 2.32 16.43
N PHE A 150 -5.73 1.60 15.37
CA PHE A 150 -5.22 2.20 14.12
C PHE A 150 -6.23 2.19 12.97
N ASN A 151 -7.54 2.10 13.24
CA ASN A 151 -8.62 2.17 12.24
C ASN A 151 -8.49 1.19 11.06
N ALA A 152 -7.71 0.12 11.22
CA ALA A 152 -7.61 -0.97 10.25
C ALA A 152 -8.74 -1.99 10.41
N THR A 153 -9.53 -1.86 11.46
CA THR A 153 -10.81 -2.54 11.67
C THR A 153 -11.77 -1.56 12.33
N ASN A 154 -13.01 -1.52 11.87
CA ASN A 154 -14.06 -0.66 12.42
C ASN A 154 -15.43 -1.32 12.24
N ASP A 155 -16.52 -0.60 12.54
CA ASP A 155 -17.91 -1.09 12.43
C ASP A 155 -18.30 -1.55 11.02
N LYS A 156 -17.55 -1.15 9.98
CA LYS A 156 -17.77 -1.54 8.59
C LYS A 156 -16.91 -2.76 8.17
N GLY A 157 -16.10 -3.28 9.09
CA GLY A 157 -15.19 -4.40 8.87
C GLY A 157 -13.72 -3.99 8.72
N GLU A 158 -12.95 -4.80 7.99
CA GLU A 158 -11.52 -4.56 7.77
C GLU A 158 -11.28 -3.41 6.80
N ALA A 159 -10.22 -2.66 7.06
CA ALA A 159 -9.71 -1.61 6.18
C ALA A 159 -8.21 -1.82 5.95
N HIS A 160 -7.78 -1.73 4.69
CA HIS A 160 -6.35 -1.73 4.41
C HIS A 160 -5.78 -0.33 4.62
N GLY A 161 -4.53 -0.29 5.00
CA GLY A 161 -3.82 0.95 5.25
C GLY A 161 -2.35 0.72 5.56
N LEU A 162 -1.67 1.81 5.83
CA LEU A 162 -0.28 1.79 6.22
C LEU A 162 -0.11 2.73 7.41
N SER A 163 0.54 2.24 8.47
CA SER A 163 0.92 3.05 9.63
C SER A 163 2.44 3.06 9.78
N VAL A 164 2.96 4.21 10.19
CA VAL A 164 4.39 4.41 10.38
C VAL A 164 4.66 4.77 11.84
N PHE A 165 5.65 4.10 12.40
CA PHE A 165 6.07 4.27 13.77
C PHE A 165 7.54 4.65 13.84
N PHE A 166 7.90 5.35 14.91
CA PHE A 166 9.26 5.75 15.23
C PHE A 166 9.57 5.33 16.67
N ARG A 167 10.82 4.95 16.95
CA ARG A 167 11.23 4.61 18.32
C ARG A 167 12.35 5.53 18.82
N ILE A 168 12.26 5.88 20.12
CA ILE A 168 13.34 6.54 20.87
C ILE A 168 13.60 5.70 22.12
N GLY A 169 14.71 5.01 22.16
CA GLY A 169 14.93 3.97 23.17
C GLY A 169 13.87 2.87 23.05
N ASP A 170 13.12 2.63 24.10
CA ASP A 170 12.03 1.65 24.15
C ASP A 170 10.64 2.30 23.96
N ASP A 171 10.57 3.62 23.89
CA ASP A 171 9.34 4.34 23.62
C ASP A 171 9.00 4.27 22.12
N VAL A 172 7.74 3.94 21.80
CA VAL A 172 7.22 3.87 20.44
C VAL A 172 6.25 5.04 20.20
N TYR A 173 6.38 5.66 19.04
CA TYR A 173 5.57 6.81 18.62
C TYR A 173 4.90 6.52 17.28
N HIS A 174 3.61 6.86 17.16
CA HIS A 174 2.90 6.89 15.89
C HIS A 174 3.17 8.21 15.18
N THR A 175 3.63 8.15 13.94
CA THR A 175 4.04 9.35 13.17
C THR A 175 3.14 9.63 11.98
N TYR A 176 2.53 8.61 11.38
CA TYR A 176 1.71 8.77 10.18
C TYR A 176 0.86 7.53 9.92
N SER A 177 -0.34 7.74 9.36
CA SER A 177 -1.13 6.66 8.75
C SER A 177 -1.80 7.15 7.48
N THR A 178 -2.03 6.23 6.56
CA THR A 178 -2.83 6.43 5.35
C THR A 178 -3.62 5.16 5.04
N TYR A 179 -4.80 5.32 4.43
CA TYR A 179 -5.73 4.23 4.19
C TYR A 179 -6.29 4.28 2.79
N ARG A 180 -6.88 3.16 2.34
CA ARG A 180 -7.56 3.07 1.05
C ARG A 180 -6.66 3.59 -0.08
N ARG A 181 -7.19 4.44 -0.95
CA ARG A 181 -6.46 5.01 -2.10
C ARG A 181 -5.18 5.76 -1.73
N GLY A 182 -5.01 6.16 -0.47
CA GLY A 182 -3.75 6.73 0.02
C GLY A 182 -2.56 5.76 -0.03
N THR A 183 -2.79 4.44 -0.16
CA THR A 183 -1.74 3.43 -0.32
C THR A 183 -1.39 3.15 -1.78
N GLU A 184 -2.21 3.53 -2.74
CA GLU A 184 -2.04 3.21 -4.17
C GLU A 184 -0.74 3.77 -4.76
N SER A 185 -0.38 4.99 -4.38
CA SER A 185 0.87 5.63 -4.84
C SER A 185 2.15 4.99 -4.31
N LEU A 186 2.02 3.93 -3.48
CA LEU A 186 3.14 3.22 -2.88
C LEU A 186 3.49 1.93 -3.64
N THR A 187 2.85 1.67 -4.78
CA THR A 187 3.11 0.48 -5.62
C THR A 187 3.61 0.89 -6.99
N ASP A 188 4.73 0.30 -7.40
CA ASP A 188 5.36 0.59 -8.72
C ASP A 188 4.43 0.21 -9.88
N ALA A 189 3.69 -0.88 -9.76
CA ALA A 189 2.80 -1.35 -10.81
C ALA A 189 1.74 -0.30 -11.18
N TYR A 190 1.13 0.36 -10.20
CA TYR A 190 0.15 1.41 -10.46
C TYR A 190 0.80 2.63 -11.12
N ALA A 191 1.94 3.05 -10.61
CA ALA A 191 2.68 4.16 -11.20
C ALA A 191 3.11 3.90 -12.66
N LEU A 192 3.39 2.64 -13.01
CA LEU A 192 3.70 2.24 -14.38
C LEU A 192 2.44 2.23 -15.26
N LEU A 193 1.34 1.65 -14.77
CA LEU A 193 0.07 1.61 -15.49
C LEU A 193 -0.48 3.02 -15.76
N ASP A 194 -0.39 3.93 -14.81
CA ASP A 194 -0.80 5.34 -14.97
C ASP A 194 -0.08 6.08 -16.12
N ARG A 195 0.97 5.50 -16.68
CA ARG A 195 1.72 6.02 -17.84
C ARG A 195 1.38 5.33 -19.15
N THR A 196 0.52 4.32 -19.09
CA THR A 196 0.05 3.62 -20.30
C THR A 196 -1.23 4.26 -20.82
N PRO A 197 -1.57 4.07 -22.12
CA PRO A 197 -2.80 4.63 -22.69
C PRO A 197 -4.08 4.21 -21.96
N TYR A 198 -4.15 2.96 -21.45
CA TYR A 198 -5.35 2.46 -20.78
C TYR A 198 -5.35 2.68 -19.26
N GLY A 199 -4.28 3.25 -18.68
CA GLY A 199 -4.19 3.43 -17.23
C GLY A 199 -4.26 2.11 -16.47
N ARG A 200 -4.83 2.12 -15.28
CA ARG A 200 -5.05 0.94 -14.43
C ARG A 200 -6.26 0.12 -14.86
N GLN A 201 -7.08 0.67 -15.75
CA GLN A 201 -8.33 0.08 -16.23
C GLN A 201 -9.36 -0.09 -15.09
N GLU A 202 -9.37 0.81 -14.13
CA GLU A 202 -10.33 0.80 -13.03
C GLU A 202 -11.52 1.72 -13.32
N ASP A 203 -12.70 1.36 -12.80
CA ASP A 203 -13.98 2.03 -13.12
C ASP A 203 -14.09 3.47 -12.62
N PHE A 204 -13.26 3.88 -11.68
CA PHE A 204 -13.20 5.26 -11.20
C PHE A 204 -12.35 6.20 -12.08
N GLU A 205 -11.54 5.66 -13.01
CA GLU A 205 -10.69 6.46 -13.87
C GLU A 205 -11.53 7.21 -14.92
N ASP A 206 -11.18 8.47 -15.15
CA ASP A 206 -11.75 9.27 -16.24
C ASP A 206 -11.13 8.81 -17.58
N SER A 207 -11.70 7.77 -18.14
CA SER A 207 -11.24 7.15 -19.38
C SER A 207 -12.17 7.49 -20.55
N PRO A 208 -11.65 7.62 -21.78
CA PRO A 208 -12.49 7.80 -22.96
C PRO A 208 -13.52 6.69 -23.13
N PRO A 209 -14.71 6.97 -23.68
CA PRO A 209 -15.75 5.96 -23.89
C PRO A 209 -15.26 4.74 -24.67
N GLY A 210 -15.60 3.54 -24.16
CA GLY A 210 -15.27 2.27 -24.78
C GLY A 210 -13.87 1.73 -24.47
N TRP A 211 -13.08 2.45 -23.67
CA TRP A 211 -11.81 1.94 -23.17
C TRP A 211 -12.04 0.88 -22.10
N PRO A 212 -11.11 -0.09 -21.94
CA PRO A 212 -11.28 -1.16 -20.97
C PRO A 212 -11.31 -0.60 -19.55
N GLN A 213 -12.35 -0.96 -18.80
CA GLN A 213 -12.48 -0.66 -17.38
C GLN A 213 -12.98 -1.90 -16.64
N LYS A 214 -12.56 -2.08 -15.42
CA LYS A 214 -12.93 -3.18 -14.53
C LYS A 214 -13.34 -2.59 -13.18
N PRO A 215 -14.24 -3.25 -12.45
CA PRO A 215 -14.54 -2.82 -11.09
C PRO A 215 -13.26 -2.69 -10.27
N THR A 216 -13.10 -1.53 -9.64
CA THR A 216 -12.07 -1.31 -8.64
C THR A 216 -12.30 -2.29 -7.48
N TYR A 217 -11.26 -2.90 -6.99
CA TYR A 217 -11.29 -3.94 -5.96
C TYR A 217 -12.52 -3.87 -5.05
N GLY A 218 -13.52 -4.69 -5.35
CA GLY A 218 -14.70 -4.90 -4.54
C GLY A 218 -14.47 -5.92 -3.45
#